data_af192640dac586a6f242680ba998a5aa
#
_entry.id   af192640dac586a6f242680ba998a5aa
#
_cell.length_a   1.000
_cell.length_b   1.000
_cell.length_c   1.000
_cell.angle_alpha   90.00
_cell.angle_beta   90.00
_cell.angle_gamma   90.00
#
_symmetry.space_group_name_H-M   'P 1'
#
loop_
_entity.id
_entity.type
_entity.pdbx_description
1 polymer ?
#
loop_
_entity_poly.entity_id
_entity_poly.type
_entity_poly.pdbx_seq_one_letter_code
_entity_poly.pdbx_strand_id
1 'polypeptide(L)'
;AKTMGFELALVVLWCNYVPNTWASAITNNTLPKEVIKPYVHKVHNTFSHLNPIYVISGDTDFNTEETTAYYLEAAETLKKLAPQCLFTTHIKGRLTQIPPELVSYLDIIWYQSGHNGEDKGMPYKLAEEMMKYNKPLINSEPCYEEMGYSRMMYNRWSRYDVRRAAYMSLLSGACAGITYGAAGIYNWHKGVERRSSEGFMSPKRVEDALHLPGAEDYAYIRFLWERYGITQLTPNHDVIDANTDDIRAATDDEHILIYVPVNCNVRMNIDLNGYNIEAIDLKDRRIMYPLVKDNTLPMTLSHEDTLFILTAK
;
A
#
# COMPACT_ATOMS: atom_id res chain seq x y z
N ALA A 1 12.69 1.51 17.47
CA ALA A 1 11.41 1.63 16.79
C ALA A 1 10.25 1.64 17.80
N LYS A 2 10.02 0.58 18.60
CA LYS A 2 8.91 0.51 19.59
C LYS A 2 8.88 1.71 20.55
N THR A 3 10.01 2.13 21.08
CA THR A 3 10.13 3.29 22.00
C THR A 3 9.74 4.62 21.34
N MET A 4 9.67 4.66 20.01
CA MET A 4 9.24 5.80 19.21
C MET A 4 7.79 5.64 18.67
N GLY A 5 7.05 4.65 19.16
CA GLY A 5 5.66 4.41 18.75
C GLY A 5 5.48 3.62 17.44
N PHE A 6 6.55 3.02 16.90
CA PHE A 6 6.42 2.16 15.72
C PHE A 6 6.01 0.75 16.09
N GLU A 7 5.06 0.19 15.37
CA GLU A 7 4.81 -1.25 15.35
C GLU A 7 5.74 -1.94 14.36
N LEU A 8 6.20 -3.14 14.70
CA LEU A 8 7.11 -3.90 13.85
C LEU A 8 6.36 -4.90 12.99
N ALA A 9 6.56 -4.83 11.69
CA ALA A 9 6.17 -5.88 10.77
C ALA A 9 7.42 -6.70 10.42
N LEU A 10 7.48 -7.93 10.92
CA LEU A 10 8.65 -8.80 10.81
C LEU A 10 8.46 -9.81 9.69
N VAL A 11 9.18 -9.64 8.58
CA VAL A 11 9.21 -10.63 7.50
C VAL A 11 10.01 -11.84 7.94
N VAL A 12 9.39 -13.01 7.92
CA VAL A 12 9.96 -14.24 8.47
C VAL A 12 10.73 -15.01 7.40
N LEU A 13 10.12 -15.27 6.25
CA LEU A 13 10.69 -16.13 5.23
C LEU A 13 10.66 -15.47 3.85
N TRP A 14 11.78 -14.90 3.43
CA TRP A 14 11.90 -14.20 2.15
C TRP A 14 11.93 -15.20 0.97
N CYS A 15 11.34 -14.83 -0.16
CA CYS A 15 11.18 -15.68 -1.33
C CYS A 15 12.48 -16.31 -1.88
N ASN A 16 13.63 -15.65 -1.74
CA ASN A 16 14.93 -16.19 -2.13
C ASN A 16 15.28 -17.53 -1.47
N TYR A 17 14.73 -17.79 -0.29
CA TYR A 17 15.04 -18.96 0.54
C TYR A 17 14.00 -20.09 0.41
N VAL A 18 12.96 -19.88 -0.40
CA VAL A 18 11.89 -20.84 -0.63
C VAL A 18 11.97 -21.37 -2.05
N PRO A 19 11.90 -22.69 -2.28
CA PRO A 19 12.03 -23.26 -3.62
C PRO A 19 10.90 -22.82 -4.55
N ASN A 20 11.19 -22.81 -5.85
CA ASN A 20 10.25 -22.56 -6.94
C ASN A 20 9.57 -21.18 -6.93
N THR A 21 10.11 -20.22 -6.18
CA THR A 21 9.71 -18.81 -6.28
C THR A 21 10.46 -18.13 -7.42
N TRP A 22 9.95 -16.98 -7.87
CA TRP A 22 10.61 -16.17 -8.89
C TRP A 22 12.06 -15.79 -8.53
N ALA A 23 12.35 -15.58 -7.24
CA ALA A 23 13.66 -15.16 -6.77
C ALA A 23 14.61 -16.32 -6.52
N SER A 24 14.13 -17.46 -6.05
CA SER A 24 14.96 -18.64 -5.83
C SER A 24 15.53 -19.22 -7.13
N ALA A 25 14.81 -19.04 -8.24
CA ALA A 25 15.29 -19.41 -9.57
C ALA A 25 16.55 -18.61 -10.00
N ILE A 26 16.75 -17.43 -9.41
CA ILE A 26 17.89 -16.55 -9.69
C ILE A 26 19.04 -16.82 -8.70
N THR A 27 18.74 -16.99 -7.42
CA THR A 27 19.75 -17.00 -6.35
C THR A 27 20.23 -18.39 -5.96
N ASN A 28 19.41 -19.41 -6.17
CA ASN A 28 19.67 -20.82 -5.79
C ASN A 28 20.11 -21.01 -4.33
N ASN A 29 19.51 -20.26 -3.41
CA ASN A 29 19.85 -20.22 -1.97
C ASN A 29 18.72 -20.79 -1.09
N THR A 30 17.96 -21.75 -1.58
CA THR A 30 16.81 -22.30 -0.85
C THR A 30 17.22 -23.02 0.43
N LEU A 31 16.46 -22.81 1.49
CA LEU A 31 16.62 -23.53 2.75
C LEU A 31 16.06 -24.96 2.61
N PRO A 32 16.72 -25.98 3.19
CA PRO A 32 16.09 -27.28 3.34
C PRO A 32 14.81 -27.20 4.20
N LYS A 33 13.78 -27.94 3.82
CA LYS A 33 12.48 -27.86 4.49
C LYS A 33 12.55 -28.16 5.99
N GLU A 34 13.36 -29.12 6.38
CA GLU A 34 13.56 -29.54 7.76
C GLU A 34 14.12 -28.44 8.68
N VAL A 35 14.73 -27.39 8.12
CA VAL A 35 15.23 -26.26 8.91
C VAL A 35 14.20 -25.14 9.11
N ILE A 36 13.08 -25.16 8.40
CA ILE A 36 12.06 -24.09 8.46
C ILE A 36 11.51 -23.95 9.89
N LYS A 37 11.05 -25.04 10.46
CA LYS A 37 10.48 -25.03 11.81
C LYS A 37 11.48 -24.57 12.88
N PRO A 38 12.71 -25.10 13.00
CA PRO A 38 13.71 -24.59 13.93
C PRO A 38 14.09 -23.13 13.67
N TYR A 39 14.16 -22.71 12.41
CA TYR A 39 14.41 -21.32 12.05
C TYR A 39 13.29 -20.40 12.57
N VAL A 40 12.03 -20.76 12.34
CA VAL A 40 10.86 -19.99 12.82
C VAL A 40 10.84 -19.89 14.34
N HIS A 41 11.16 -20.98 15.05
CA HIS A 41 11.34 -20.94 16.52
C HIS A 41 12.43 -19.95 16.93
N LYS A 42 13.55 -19.93 16.20
CA LYS A 42 14.64 -18.98 16.49
C LYS A 42 14.19 -17.52 16.27
N VAL A 43 13.47 -17.25 15.17
CA VAL A 43 12.90 -15.92 14.90
C VAL A 43 11.96 -15.51 16.02
N HIS A 44 11.01 -16.36 16.39
CA HIS A 44 10.07 -16.09 17.47
C HIS A 44 10.80 -15.79 18.78
N ASN A 45 11.70 -16.68 19.22
CA ASN A 45 12.43 -16.52 20.47
C ASN A 45 13.27 -15.23 20.51
N THR A 46 13.72 -14.75 19.35
CA THR A 46 14.50 -13.52 19.24
C THR A 46 13.64 -12.27 19.32
N PHE A 47 12.46 -12.26 18.72
CA PHE A 47 11.67 -11.04 18.50
C PHE A 47 10.31 -10.99 19.19
N SER A 48 9.85 -12.08 19.83
CA SER A 48 8.51 -12.17 20.45
C SER A 48 8.25 -11.09 21.50
N HIS A 49 9.30 -10.66 22.23
CA HIS A 49 9.20 -9.59 23.22
C HIS A 49 8.78 -8.23 22.63
N LEU A 50 8.87 -8.07 21.32
CA LEU A 50 8.45 -6.87 20.58
C LEU A 50 6.99 -6.96 20.11
N ASN A 51 6.33 -8.09 20.27
CA ASN A 51 4.96 -8.35 19.79
C ASN A 51 4.74 -7.90 18.33
N PRO A 52 5.51 -8.44 17.37
CA PRO A 52 5.46 -7.96 15.98
C PRO A 52 4.21 -8.45 15.24
N ILE A 53 3.86 -7.74 14.17
CA ILE A 53 3.05 -8.32 13.09
C ILE A 53 3.95 -9.29 12.34
N TYR A 54 3.60 -10.57 12.28
CA TYR A 54 4.38 -11.55 11.53
C TYR A 54 3.97 -11.55 10.06
N VAL A 55 4.91 -11.18 9.20
CA VAL A 55 4.77 -11.27 7.75
C VAL A 55 5.40 -12.59 7.32
N ILE A 56 4.57 -13.59 7.07
CA ILE A 56 5.00 -14.99 6.85
C ILE A 56 5.95 -15.09 5.65
N SER A 57 5.63 -14.38 4.57
CA SER A 57 6.42 -14.38 3.32
C SER A 57 6.93 -12.99 2.96
N GLY A 58 8.02 -12.92 2.20
CA GLY A 58 8.50 -11.68 1.60
C GLY A 58 8.57 -11.79 0.08
N ASP A 59 7.87 -10.90 -0.62
CA ASP A 59 7.85 -10.71 -2.09
C ASP A 59 7.68 -12.02 -2.88
N THR A 60 6.77 -12.88 -2.44
CA THR A 60 6.64 -14.24 -2.96
C THR A 60 5.52 -14.42 -3.97
N ASP A 61 5.70 -15.39 -4.84
CA ASP A 61 4.64 -16.06 -5.59
C ASP A 61 4.43 -17.48 -5.02
N PHE A 62 3.35 -18.15 -5.46
CA PHE A 62 2.95 -19.47 -4.97
C PHE A 62 2.82 -20.44 -6.15
N ASN A 63 3.89 -20.58 -6.94
CA ASN A 63 3.87 -21.30 -8.21
C ASN A 63 3.71 -22.82 -8.06
N THR A 64 4.05 -23.39 -6.90
CA THR A 64 3.95 -24.82 -6.66
C THR A 64 3.40 -25.13 -5.26
N GLU A 65 2.89 -26.35 -5.09
CA GLU A 65 2.47 -26.88 -3.79
C GLU A 65 3.65 -26.93 -2.79
N GLU A 66 4.86 -27.22 -3.28
CA GLU A 66 6.06 -27.21 -2.46
C GLU A 66 6.34 -25.81 -1.88
N THR A 67 6.27 -24.76 -2.71
CA THR A 67 6.40 -23.37 -2.26
C THR A 67 5.38 -23.05 -1.16
N THR A 68 4.13 -23.40 -1.40
CA THR A 68 3.04 -23.19 -0.43
C THR A 68 3.29 -23.94 0.88
N ALA A 69 3.78 -25.17 0.82
CA ALA A 69 4.07 -26.00 1.99
C ALA A 69 5.16 -25.40 2.91
N TYR A 70 6.13 -24.66 2.38
CA TYR A 70 7.12 -23.93 3.18
C TYR A 70 6.47 -22.81 4.01
N TYR A 71 5.62 -22.02 3.37
CA TYR A 71 4.94 -20.90 4.06
C TYR A 71 3.88 -21.39 5.03
N LEU A 72 3.18 -22.49 4.72
CA LEU A 72 2.25 -23.12 5.65
C LEU A 72 2.94 -23.62 6.91
N GLU A 73 4.08 -24.29 6.79
CA GLU A 73 4.84 -24.74 7.97
C GLU A 73 5.28 -23.57 8.85
N ALA A 74 5.70 -22.46 8.23
CA ALA A 74 6.04 -21.25 8.95
C ALA A 74 4.82 -20.63 9.66
N ALA A 75 3.68 -20.52 8.94
CA ALA A 75 2.43 -19.99 9.47
C ALA A 75 1.89 -20.80 10.64
N GLU A 76 1.80 -22.13 10.48
CA GLU A 76 1.35 -23.05 11.53
C GLU A 76 2.21 -22.98 12.78
N THR A 77 3.53 -22.94 12.58
CA THR A 77 4.49 -22.85 13.69
C THR A 77 4.32 -21.54 14.44
N LEU A 78 4.26 -20.42 13.75
CA LEU A 78 4.09 -19.10 14.36
C LEU A 78 2.73 -18.96 15.06
N LYS A 79 1.64 -19.44 14.44
CA LYS A 79 0.29 -19.34 15.06
C LYS A 79 0.21 -20.12 16.37
N LYS A 80 0.95 -21.21 16.50
CA LYS A 80 1.06 -21.97 17.77
C LYS A 80 1.90 -21.23 18.81
N LEU A 81 2.97 -20.54 18.38
CA LEU A 81 3.90 -19.84 19.28
C LEU A 81 3.38 -18.46 19.74
N ALA A 82 2.66 -17.76 18.87
CA ALA A 82 2.22 -16.38 19.08
C ALA A 82 0.77 -16.16 18.62
N PRO A 83 -0.23 -16.89 19.17
CA PRO A 83 -1.63 -16.79 18.70
C PRO A 83 -2.25 -15.40 18.86
N GLN A 84 -1.66 -14.56 19.73
CA GLN A 84 -2.10 -13.18 19.97
C GLN A 84 -1.59 -12.16 18.96
N CYS A 85 -0.59 -12.52 18.15
CA CYS A 85 -0.02 -11.64 17.13
C CYS A 85 -0.88 -11.60 15.86
N LEU A 86 -0.77 -10.52 15.10
CA LEU A 86 -1.36 -10.41 13.78
C LEU A 86 -0.44 -11.05 12.73
N PHE A 87 -1.07 -11.67 11.73
CA PHE A 87 -0.39 -12.38 10.65
C PHE A 87 -0.79 -11.84 9.29
N THR A 88 0.18 -11.75 8.41
CA THR A 88 0.00 -11.39 7.00
C THR A 88 1.04 -12.06 6.11
N THR A 89 0.91 -11.88 4.81
CA THR A 89 1.92 -12.25 3.79
C THR A 89 2.26 -11.03 2.97
N HIS A 90 3.50 -10.91 2.52
CA HIS A 90 3.90 -9.96 1.49
C HIS A 90 4.10 -10.72 0.18
N ILE A 91 3.18 -10.49 -0.76
CA ILE A 91 3.13 -11.21 -2.02
C ILE A 91 3.78 -10.41 -3.14
N LYS A 92 4.22 -11.08 -4.19
CA LYS A 92 4.84 -10.47 -5.37
C LYS A 92 3.95 -9.41 -6.01
N GLY A 93 4.58 -8.38 -6.57
CA GLY A 93 3.90 -7.30 -7.26
C GLY A 93 2.88 -7.76 -8.28
N ARG A 94 1.64 -7.26 -8.15
CA ARG A 94 0.49 -7.57 -9.02
C ARG A 94 -0.04 -9.00 -8.93
N LEU A 95 0.40 -9.78 -7.97
CA LEU A 95 -0.20 -11.06 -7.63
C LEU A 95 -1.50 -10.82 -6.85
N THR A 96 -2.55 -11.59 -7.16
CA THR A 96 -3.85 -11.46 -6.50
C THR A 96 -4.35 -12.78 -5.91
N GLN A 97 -3.59 -13.85 -6.11
CA GLN A 97 -3.94 -15.18 -5.62
C GLN A 97 -3.05 -15.54 -4.43
N ILE A 98 -3.69 -15.83 -3.30
CA ILE A 98 -3.06 -16.41 -2.11
C ILE A 98 -3.68 -17.79 -1.91
N PRO A 99 -2.89 -18.85 -1.66
CA PRO A 99 -3.44 -20.17 -1.41
C PRO A 99 -4.49 -20.15 -0.28
N PRO A 100 -5.68 -20.75 -0.49
CA PRO A 100 -6.76 -20.71 0.50
C PRO A 100 -6.35 -21.22 1.89
N GLU A 101 -5.49 -22.22 1.92
CA GLU A 101 -4.94 -22.80 3.15
C GLU A 101 -4.14 -21.76 3.94
N LEU A 102 -3.38 -20.92 3.24
CA LEU A 102 -2.59 -19.86 3.86
C LEU A 102 -3.48 -18.69 4.32
N VAL A 103 -4.51 -18.33 3.55
CA VAL A 103 -5.47 -17.26 3.90
C VAL A 103 -6.11 -17.51 5.27
N SER A 104 -6.33 -18.77 5.66
CA SER A 104 -6.92 -19.12 6.96
C SER A 104 -6.09 -18.65 8.17
N TYR A 105 -4.78 -18.48 7.99
CA TYR A 105 -3.85 -18.00 9.03
C TYR A 105 -3.73 -16.47 9.09
N LEU A 106 -4.17 -15.77 8.05
CA LEU A 106 -3.94 -14.32 7.92
C LEU A 106 -5.04 -13.53 8.64
N ASP A 107 -4.65 -12.47 9.31
CA ASP A 107 -5.55 -11.50 9.93
C ASP A 107 -5.73 -10.27 9.04
N ILE A 108 -4.71 -9.93 8.25
CA ILE A 108 -4.65 -8.80 7.33
C ILE A 108 -4.14 -9.30 5.97
N ILE A 109 -4.63 -8.73 4.90
CA ILE A 109 -4.12 -9.00 3.54
C ILE A 109 -3.23 -7.84 3.11
N TRP A 110 -1.99 -8.17 2.75
CA TRP A 110 -1.09 -7.23 2.09
C TRP A 110 -1.01 -7.55 0.61
N TYR A 111 -1.12 -6.52 -0.22
CA TYR A 111 -0.88 -6.62 -1.65
C TYR A 111 0.17 -5.60 -2.09
N GLN A 112 0.70 -5.78 -3.29
CA GLN A 112 1.75 -4.95 -3.86
C GLN A 112 1.28 -4.41 -5.22
N SER A 113 1.02 -3.10 -5.36
CA SER A 113 0.74 -2.51 -6.68
C SER A 113 2.00 -2.34 -7.53
N GLY A 114 3.15 -2.30 -6.89
CA GLY A 114 4.47 -2.43 -7.51
C GLY A 114 4.93 -1.21 -8.32
N HIS A 115 6.00 -1.40 -9.08
CA HIS A 115 6.79 -0.32 -9.67
C HIS A 115 6.72 -0.24 -11.21
N ASN A 116 5.81 -0.97 -11.86
CA ASN A 116 5.66 -0.93 -13.31
C ASN A 116 4.75 0.24 -13.72
N GLY A 117 5.30 1.16 -14.51
CA GLY A 117 4.61 2.38 -14.95
C GLY A 117 3.62 2.20 -16.11
N GLU A 118 3.46 0.98 -16.69
CA GLU A 118 2.53 0.74 -17.81
C GLU A 118 1.07 0.97 -17.42
N ASP A 119 0.70 0.61 -16.17
CA ASP A 119 -0.65 0.83 -15.66
C ASP A 119 -0.60 1.49 -14.29
N LYS A 120 -0.83 2.78 -14.27
CA LYS A 120 -0.89 3.59 -13.03
C LYS A 120 -2.21 3.40 -12.24
N GLY A 121 -3.16 2.63 -12.76
CA GLY A 121 -4.40 2.25 -12.08
C GLY A 121 -4.23 1.05 -11.13
N MET A 122 -3.11 0.35 -11.15
CA MET A 122 -2.91 -0.85 -10.32
C MET A 122 -3.16 -0.64 -8.81
N PRO A 123 -2.89 0.54 -8.21
CA PRO A 123 -3.21 0.77 -6.80
C PRO A 123 -4.67 0.53 -6.44
N TYR A 124 -5.63 1.00 -7.25
CA TYR A 124 -7.06 0.79 -7.00
C TYR A 124 -7.55 -0.56 -7.52
N LYS A 125 -7.12 -0.99 -8.71
CA LYS A 125 -7.56 -2.25 -9.31
C LYS A 125 -7.25 -3.46 -8.42
N LEU A 126 -6.04 -3.49 -7.86
CA LEU A 126 -5.65 -4.55 -6.95
C LEU A 126 -6.36 -4.45 -5.60
N ALA A 127 -6.57 -3.25 -5.07
CA ALA A 127 -7.35 -3.09 -3.84
C ALA A 127 -8.74 -3.70 -3.99
N GLU A 128 -9.47 -3.36 -5.06
CA GLU A 128 -10.79 -3.89 -5.37
C GLU A 128 -10.78 -5.41 -5.53
N GLU A 129 -9.81 -5.95 -6.27
CA GLU A 129 -9.70 -7.40 -6.47
C GLU A 129 -9.40 -8.15 -5.18
N MET A 130 -8.57 -7.59 -4.29
CA MET A 130 -8.17 -8.21 -3.02
C MET A 130 -9.28 -8.17 -1.96
N MET A 131 -10.31 -7.33 -2.12
CA MET A 131 -11.50 -7.34 -1.24
C MET A 131 -12.21 -8.70 -1.20
N LYS A 132 -12.00 -9.56 -2.18
CA LYS A 132 -12.51 -10.95 -2.19
C LYS A 132 -12.12 -11.77 -0.97
N TYR A 133 -11.05 -11.41 -0.27
CA TYR A 133 -10.60 -12.10 0.94
C TYR A 133 -11.36 -11.68 2.20
N ASN A 134 -12.19 -10.63 2.13
CA ASN A 134 -13.01 -10.12 3.24
C ASN A 134 -12.20 -9.92 4.54
N LYS A 135 -11.03 -9.32 4.43
CA LYS A 135 -10.10 -8.98 5.52
C LYS A 135 -9.59 -7.55 5.33
N PRO A 136 -9.12 -6.88 6.39
CA PRO A 136 -8.45 -5.59 6.25
C PRO A 136 -7.33 -5.64 5.21
N LEU A 137 -7.27 -4.63 4.32
CA LEU A 137 -6.30 -4.57 3.23
C LEU A 137 -5.28 -3.46 3.46
N ILE A 138 -4.03 -3.76 3.13
CA ILE A 138 -2.92 -2.79 3.08
C ILE A 138 -2.20 -2.91 1.74
N ASN A 139 -2.00 -1.77 1.04
CA ASN A 139 -1.03 -1.74 -0.05
C ASN A 139 0.37 -1.63 0.55
N SER A 140 1.02 -2.78 0.71
CA SER A 140 2.29 -2.92 1.42
C SER A 140 3.51 -2.57 0.57
N GLU A 141 3.32 -2.40 -0.73
CA GLU A 141 4.38 -1.92 -1.63
C GLU A 141 3.76 -1.22 -2.85
N PRO A 142 3.38 0.06 -2.72
CA PRO A 142 3.08 0.92 -3.85
C PRO A 142 4.38 1.33 -4.56
N CYS A 143 4.26 2.15 -5.60
CA CYS A 143 5.45 2.74 -6.21
C CYS A 143 6.27 3.56 -5.19
N TYR A 144 7.61 3.51 -5.30
CA TYR A 144 8.53 4.24 -4.43
C TYR A 144 8.94 5.57 -5.06
N GLU A 145 8.97 6.62 -4.24
CA GLU A 145 9.35 7.96 -4.71
C GLU A 145 10.79 7.96 -5.26
N GLU A 146 10.98 8.61 -6.41
CA GLU A 146 12.24 8.68 -7.15
C GLU A 146 12.80 7.35 -7.65
N MET A 147 12.11 6.23 -7.46
CA MET A 147 12.48 4.95 -8.05
C MET A 147 12.22 4.96 -9.57
N GLY A 148 13.13 4.39 -10.35
CA GLY A 148 12.89 4.15 -11.76
C GLY A 148 11.76 3.14 -12.00
N TYR A 149 11.08 3.27 -13.14
CA TYR A 149 10.06 2.30 -13.50
C TYR A 149 10.69 0.91 -13.69
N SER A 150 10.07 -0.11 -13.18
CA SER A 150 10.50 -1.49 -13.39
C SER A 150 10.35 -1.91 -14.87
N ARG A 151 10.93 -3.06 -15.25
CA ARG A 151 10.86 -3.62 -16.59
C ARG A 151 11.52 -2.76 -17.67
N MET A 152 12.61 -2.08 -17.31
CA MET A 152 13.41 -1.28 -18.24
C MET A 152 12.63 -0.14 -18.93
N MET A 153 11.61 0.38 -18.30
CA MET A 153 10.91 1.57 -18.74
C MET A 153 11.65 2.83 -18.29
N TYR A 154 11.69 3.83 -19.17
CA TYR A 154 12.39 5.08 -18.91
C TYR A 154 11.48 6.10 -18.23
N ASN A 155 11.48 6.17 -16.93
CA ASN A 155 10.89 7.24 -16.09
C ASN A 155 11.14 6.97 -14.62
N ARG A 156 10.75 7.92 -13.76
CA ARG A 156 10.75 7.81 -12.29
C ARG A 156 9.35 8.04 -11.73
N TRP A 157 9.10 7.47 -10.55
CA TRP A 157 7.91 7.77 -9.77
C TRP A 157 8.08 9.10 -9.05
N SER A 158 7.28 10.09 -9.39
CA SER A 158 7.30 11.40 -8.76
C SER A 158 6.60 11.42 -7.40
N ARG A 159 6.79 12.51 -6.63
CA ARG A 159 5.97 12.83 -5.45
C ARG A 159 4.48 12.70 -5.71
N TYR A 160 4.00 13.23 -6.84
CA TYR A 160 2.60 13.13 -7.24
C TYR A 160 2.16 11.67 -7.45
N ASP A 161 2.98 10.85 -8.12
CA ASP A 161 2.64 9.46 -8.39
C ASP A 161 2.48 8.64 -7.10
N VAL A 162 3.36 8.83 -6.11
CA VAL A 162 3.25 8.11 -4.82
C VAL A 162 2.05 8.58 -4.00
N ARG A 163 1.75 9.88 -4.00
CA ARG A 163 0.54 10.43 -3.37
C ARG A 163 -0.72 9.91 -4.06
N ARG A 164 -0.76 9.92 -5.39
CA ARG A 164 -1.86 9.34 -6.17
C ARG A 164 -2.08 7.87 -5.83
N ALA A 165 -1.02 7.06 -5.78
CA ALA A 165 -1.11 5.65 -5.43
C ALA A 165 -1.71 5.45 -4.03
N ALA A 166 -1.37 6.32 -3.07
CA ALA A 166 -1.91 6.27 -1.72
C ALA A 166 -3.43 6.48 -1.69
N TYR A 167 -3.92 7.60 -2.22
CA TYR A 167 -5.36 7.89 -2.21
C TYR A 167 -6.17 6.91 -3.04
N MET A 168 -5.66 6.48 -4.20
CA MET A 168 -6.30 5.45 -5.01
C MET A 168 -6.43 4.12 -4.28
N SER A 169 -5.42 3.71 -3.51
CA SER A 169 -5.49 2.50 -2.69
C SER A 169 -6.50 2.63 -1.56
N LEU A 170 -6.39 3.70 -0.78
CA LEU A 170 -7.19 3.91 0.43
C LEU A 170 -8.70 4.03 0.12
N LEU A 171 -9.07 4.73 -0.96
CA LEU A 171 -10.46 4.90 -1.34
C LEU A 171 -11.04 3.74 -2.17
N SER A 172 -10.23 2.70 -2.43
CA SER A 172 -10.66 1.53 -3.22
C SER A 172 -10.60 0.22 -2.43
N GLY A 173 -10.48 0.28 -1.11
CA GLY A 173 -10.56 -0.90 -0.23
C GLY A 173 -9.32 -1.15 0.64
N ALA A 174 -8.17 -0.54 0.37
CA ALA A 174 -7.00 -0.65 1.24
C ALA A 174 -7.11 0.25 2.50
N CYS A 175 -8.28 0.21 3.15
CA CYS A 175 -8.62 1.10 4.26
C CYS A 175 -7.79 0.86 5.53
N ALA A 176 -7.11 -0.28 5.65
CA ALA A 176 -6.23 -0.58 6.78
C ALA A 176 -4.84 0.07 6.66
N GLY A 177 -4.49 0.62 5.49
CA GLY A 177 -3.28 1.41 5.35
C GLY A 177 -2.52 1.27 4.04
N ILE A 178 -1.42 1.99 4.01
CA ILE A 178 -0.49 2.05 2.89
C ILE A 178 0.92 2.30 3.40
N THR A 179 1.94 1.75 2.72
CA THR A 179 3.33 1.99 3.06
C THR A 179 3.97 3.01 2.14
N TYR A 180 4.93 3.76 2.64
CA TYR A 180 5.78 4.65 1.87
C TYR A 180 7.14 4.01 1.61
N GLY A 181 7.64 4.17 0.41
CA GLY A 181 9.00 3.80 0.03
C GLY A 181 9.64 4.85 -0.86
N ALA A 182 10.98 4.88 -0.88
CA ALA A 182 11.76 5.79 -1.72
C ALA A 182 13.05 5.16 -2.20
N ALA A 183 13.46 5.51 -3.43
CA ALA A 183 14.77 5.16 -3.96
C ALA A 183 15.87 5.77 -3.10
N GLY A 184 16.83 4.95 -2.70
CA GLY A 184 17.89 5.33 -1.76
C GLY A 184 17.62 4.90 -0.32
N ILE A 185 16.35 4.87 0.13
CA ILE A 185 16.00 4.37 1.48
C ILE A 185 15.93 2.85 1.48
N TYR A 186 15.12 2.23 0.60
CA TYR A 186 14.90 0.79 0.62
C TYR A 186 16.19 -0.03 0.43
N ASN A 187 17.10 0.46 -0.38
CA ASN A 187 18.40 -0.16 -0.66
C ASN A 187 19.57 0.45 0.13
N TRP A 188 19.29 1.40 1.02
CA TRP A 188 20.27 2.12 1.85
C TRP A 188 21.46 2.62 1.05
N HIS A 189 21.18 3.28 -0.10
CA HIS A 189 22.17 3.64 -1.10
C HIS A 189 23.12 4.75 -0.62
N LYS A 190 24.43 4.48 -0.67
CA LYS A 190 25.48 5.42 -0.22
C LYS A 190 26.20 6.13 -1.37
N GLY A 191 25.72 5.95 -2.60
CA GLY A 191 26.29 6.60 -3.78
C GLY A 191 27.54 5.92 -4.38
N VAL A 192 27.91 4.74 -3.88
CA VAL A 192 29.08 3.98 -4.35
C VAL A 192 28.72 2.68 -5.08
N GLU A 193 27.50 2.24 -4.94
CA GLU A 193 26.98 1.03 -5.56
C GLU A 193 26.77 1.25 -7.05
N ARG A 194 27.27 0.33 -7.86
CA ARG A 194 27.22 0.42 -9.32
C ARG A 194 25.93 -0.10 -9.94
N ARG A 195 25.11 -0.85 -9.16
CA ARG A 195 23.90 -1.49 -9.64
C ARG A 195 22.73 -1.14 -8.75
N SER A 196 21.65 -0.74 -9.39
CA SER A 196 20.34 -0.70 -8.75
C SER A 196 19.38 -1.62 -9.51
N SER A 197 18.36 -2.08 -8.87
CA SER A 197 17.24 -2.81 -9.49
C SER A 197 16.34 -1.91 -10.33
N GLU A 198 16.68 -0.64 -10.46
CA GLU A 198 15.82 0.43 -10.99
C GLU A 198 15.99 0.66 -12.50
N GLY A 199 16.45 -0.35 -13.23
CA GLY A 199 16.60 -0.25 -14.68
C GLY A 199 17.62 0.83 -15.10
N PHE A 200 17.16 1.87 -15.80
CA PHE A 200 18.02 2.95 -16.29
C PHE A 200 18.37 4.02 -15.27
N MET A 201 17.71 4.03 -14.12
CA MET A 201 17.82 5.11 -13.14
C MET A 201 18.74 4.72 -12.00
N SER A 202 19.60 5.65 -11.60
CA SER A 202 20.39 5.51 -10.38
C SER A 202 19.55 5.94 -9.17
N PRO A 203 19.60 5.21 -8.05
CA PRO A 203 18.90 5.62 -6.83
C PRO A 203 19.49 6.92 -6.27
N LYS A 204 18.70 7.63 -5.48
CA LYS A 204 19.19 8.76 -4.67
C LYS A 204 20.14 8.22 -3.59
N ARG A 205 21.00 9.06 -3.07
CA ARG A 205 21.71 8.74 -1.83
C ARG A 205 20.72 8.73 -0.68
N VAL A 206 20.95 7.87 0.32
CA VAL A 206 20.04 7.74 1.47
C VAL A 206 19.85 9.07 2.19
N GLU A 207 20.89 9.88 2.33
CA GLU A 207 20.83 11.19 2.96
C GLU A 207 19.88 12.15 2.23
N ASP A 208 19.86 12.12 0.89
CA ASP A 208 18.96 12.91 0.07
C ASP A 208 17.54 12.33 0.09
N ALA A 209 17.43 11.00 0.08
CA ALA A 209 16.14 10.30 0.04
C ALA A 209 15.34 10.45 1.34
N LEU A 210 16.00 10.64 2.47
CA LEU A 210 15.34 10.94 3.76
C LEU A 210 14.58 12.27 3.79
N HIS A 211 14.83 13.15 2.82
CA HIS A 211 14.19 14.46 2.69
C HIS A 211 13.20 14.54 1.51
N LEU A 212 12.84 13.41 0.92
CA LEU A 212 11.86 13.39 -0.16
C LEU A 212 10.46 13.74 0.35
N PRO A 213 9.74 14.62 -0.37
CA PRO A 213 8.51 15.23 0.14
C PRO A 213 7.30 14.28 0.20
N GLY A 214 7.34 13.14 -0.50
CA GLY A 214 6.24 12.17 -0.46
C GLY A 214 6.03 11.55 0.92
N ALA A 215 7.09 11.44 1.74
CA ALA A 215 6.96 10.98 3.13
C ALA A 215 6.04 11.92 3.95
N GLU A 216 6.14 13.23 3.71
CA GLU A 216 5.27 14.21 4.36
C GLU A 216 3.83 14.15 3.83
N ASP A 217 3.62 13.79 2.56
CA ASP A 217 2.28 13.59 2.01
C ASP A 217 1.59 12.39 2.69
N TYR A 218 2.33 11.32 2.98
CA TYR A 218 1.81 10.18 3.74
C TYR A 218 1.51 10.54 5.20
N ALA A 219 2.37 11.31 5.84
CA ALA A 219 2.08 11.85 7.18
C ALA A 219 0.84 12.76 7.17
N TYR A 220 0.60 13.50 6.08
CA TYR A 220 -0.58 14.34 5.92
C TYR A 220 -1.87 13.54 5.75
N ILE A 221 -1.83 12.36 5.10
CA ILE A 221 -2.97 11.44 5.08
C ILE A 221 -3.38 11.09 6.52
N ARG A 222 -2.42 10.67 7.35
CA ARG A 222 -2.68 10.36 8.76
C ARG A 222 -3.30 11.56 9.50
N PHE A 223 -2.74 12.74 9.31
CA PHE A 223 -3.28 13.97 9.90
C PHE A 223 -4.74 14.22 9.49
N LEU A 224 -5.10 14.02 8.21
CA LEU A 224 -6.47 14.18 7.74
C LEU A 224 -7.40 13.14 8.36
N TRP A 225 -7.00 11.87 8.41
CA TRP A 225 -7.80 10.82 9.05
C TRP A 225 -8.06 11.11 10.53
N GLU A 226 -7.04 11.53 11.27
CA GLU A 226 -7.18 11.95 12.67
C GLU A 226 -8.06 13.21 12.82
N ARG A 227 -7.88 14.20 11.95
CA ARG A 227 -8.64 15.47 11.98
C ARG A 227 -10.14 15.27 11.77
N TYR A 228 -10.51 14.42 10.83
CA TYR A 228 -11.92 14.16 10.50
C TYR A 228 -12.49 12.94 11.23
N GLY A 229 -11.71 12.25 12.04
CA GLY A 229 -12.16 11.04 12.74
C GLY A 229 -12.45 9.85 11.84
N ILE A 230 -11.84 9.80 10.64
CA ILE A 230 -12.04 8.74 9.67
C ILE A 230 -11.45 7.44 10.23
N THR A 231 -12.29 6.42 10.39
CA THR A 231 -11.88 5.15 10.99
C THR A 231 -11.98 3.97 10.03
N GLN A 232 -13.08 3.87 9.29
CA GLN A 232 -13.33 2.74 8.39
C GLN A 232 -14.01 3.23 7.12
N LEU A 233 -13.28 3.24 6.03
CA LEU A 233 -13.78 3.61 4.71
C LEU A 233 -14.25 2.38 3.93
N THR A 234 -15.40 2.53 3.28
CA THR A 234 -15.93 1.57 2.31
C THR A 234 -15.95 2.23 0.93
N PRO A 235 -15.39 1.61 -0.12
CA PRO A 235 -15.48 2.14 -1.47
C PRO A 235 -16.93 2.40 -1.89
N ASN A 236 -17.19 3.56 -2.46
CA ASN A 236 -18.53 3.97 -2.91
C ASN A 236 -18.43 4.85 -4.16
N HIS A 237 -18.09 4.25 -5.29
CA HIS A 237 -17.88 4.97 -6.53
C HIS A 237 -19.18 5.36 -7.22
N ASP A 238 -20.32 4.77 -6.83
CA ASP A 238 -21.65 5.06 -7.40
C ASP A 238 -22.11 6.50 -7.11
N VAL A 239 -21.49 7.17 -6.15
CA VAL A 239 -21.76 8.58 -5.87
C VAL A 239 -21.24 9.53 -6.96
N ILE A 240 -20.40 9.04 -7.88
CA ILE A 240 -19.77 9.81 -8.95
C ILE A 240 -20.51 9.57 -10.27
N ASP A 241 -20.89 10.65 -10.95
CA ASP A 241 -21.42 10.62 -12.33
C ASP A 241 -20.30 11.01 -13.31
N ALA A 242 -19.33 10.13 -13.48
CA ALA A 242 -18.23 10.33 -14.40
C ALA A 242 -17.83 9.00 -15.06
N ASN A 243 -17.56 9.04 -16.36
CA ASN A 243 -17.11 7.86 -17.10
C ASN A 243 -15.58 7.70 -16.98
N THR A 244 -15.09 7.54 -15.75
CA THR A 244 -13.67 7.33 -15.47
C THR A 244 -13.48 6.57 -14.16
N ASP A 245 -12.53 5.62 -14.16
CA ASP A 245 -12.11 4.90 -12.96
C ASP A 245 -10.99 5.63 -12.18
N ASP A 246 -10.50 6.75 -12.68
CA ASP A 246 -9.40 7.49 -12.04
C ASP A 246 -9.86 8.33 -10.84
N ILE A 247 -11.13 8.74 -10.79
CA ILE A 247 -11.71 9.43 -9.63
C ILE A 247 -12.24 8.36 -8.68
N ARG A 248 -11.79 8.42 -7.42
CA ARG A 248 -12.14 7.40 -6.42
C ARG A 248 -12.95 8.01 -5.29
N ALA A 249 -13.97 7.29 -4.83
CA ALA A 249 -14.77 7.69 -3.68
C ALA A 249 -14.92 6.56 -2.67
N ALA A 250 -14.93 6.94 -1.39
CA ALA A 250 -15.21 6.04 -0.28
C ALA A 250 -16.01 6.77 0.79
N THR A 251 -16.73 6.01 1.59
CA THR A 251 -17.61 6.55 2.66
C THR A 251 -17.33 5.88 3.98
N ASP A 252 -17.52 6.61 5.05
CA ASP A 252 -17.80 6.11 6.40
C ASP A 252 -19.19 6.57 6.86
N ASP A 253 -19.49 6.48 8.15
CA ASP A 253 -20.81 6.84 8.68
C ASP A 253 -21.11 8.34 8.59
N GLU A 254 -20.10 9.21 8.51
CA GLU A 254 -20.22 10.67 8.58
C GLU A 254 -19.74 11.38 7.33
N HIS A 255 -18.84 10.73 6.53
CA HIS A 255 -18.13 11.39 5.45
C HIS A 255 -18.26 10.66 4.12
N ILE A 256 -18.16 11.44 3.04
CA ILE A 256 -17.85 10.95 1.71
C ILE A 256 -16.54 11.61 1.28
N LEU A 257 -15.53 10.80 1.00
CA LEU A 257 -14.24 11.24 0.49
C LEU A 257 -14.18 11.00 -1.01
N ILE A 258 -13.76 12.01 -1.77
CA ILE A 258 -13.63 11.91 -3.23
C ILE A 258 -12.24 12.41 -3.63
N TYR A 259 -11.43 11.52 -4.14
CA TYR A 259 -10.11 11.83 -4.67
C TYR A 259 -10.19 12.10 -6.17
N VAL A 260 -9.74 13.28 -6.57
CA VAL A 260 -9.71 13.75 -7.95
C VAL A 260 -8.25 13.96 -8.36
N PRO A 261 -7.65 13.06 -9.15
CA PRO A 261 -6.22 13.08 -9.48
C PRO A 261 -5.82 14.22 -10.42
N VAL A 262 -6.77 14.73 -11.19
CA VAL A 262 -6.57 15.85 -12.12
C VAL A 262 -7.66 16.88 -11.89
N ASN A 263 -7.27 18.11 -11.61
CA ASN A 263 -8.21 19.18 -11.29
C ASN A 263 -9.25 19.38 -12.40
N CYS A 264 -10.47 18.97 -12.13
CA CYS A 264 -11.60 19.03 -13.05
C CYS A 264 -12.94 19.17 -12.31
N ASN A 265 -14.00 19.44 -13.02
CA ASN A 265 -15.36 19.36 -12.49
C ASN A 265 -15.79 17.90 -12.37
N VAL A 266 -16.41 17.53 -11.25
CA VAL A 266 -16.92 16.17 -11.00
C VAL A 266 -18.41 16.24 -10.71
N ARG A 267 -19.22 15.69 -11.60
CA ARG A 267 -20.66 15.57 -11.38
C ARG A 267 -20.94 14.41 -10.43
N MET A 268 -21.92 14.62 -9.56
CA MET A 268 -22.25 13.67 -8.50
C MET A 268 -23.67 13.10 -8.70
N ASN A 269 -23.83 11.84 -8.34
CA ASN A 269 -25.14 11.13 -8.33
C ASN A 269 -25.92 11.34 -7.00
N ILE A 270 -25.42 12.20 -6.12
CA ILE A 270 -26.06 12.51 -4.83
C ILE A 270 -26.39 14.00 -4.75
N ASP A 271 -27.37 14.37 -3.91
CA ASP A 271 -27.69 15.77 -3.65
C ASP A 271 -26.64 16.41 -2.73
N LEU A 272 -25.77 17.23 -3.29
CA LEU A 272 -24.70 17.92 -2.58
C LEU A 272 -25.21 18.99 -1.57
N ASN A 273 -26.47 19.42 -1.65
CA ASN A 273 -27.03 20.40 -0.71
C ASN A 273 -27.09 19.89 0.72
N GLY A 274 -27.10 18.56 0.91
CA GLY A 274 -27.09 17.90 2.21
C GLY A 274 -25.74 17.88 2.92
N TYR A 275 -24.67 18.43 2.30
CA TYR A 275 -23.32 18.30 2.84
C TYR A 275 -22.61 19.64 3.00
N ASN A 276 -21.76 19.72 4.02
CA ASN A 276 -20.67 20.68 4.11
C ASN A 276 -19.50 20.12 3.30
N ILE A 277 -18.91 20.92 2.42
CA ILE A 277 -17.90 20.45 1.46
C ILE A 277 -16.60 21.22 1.65
N GLU A 278 -15.56 20.49 1.91
CA GLU A 278 -14.18 20.96 1.92
C GLU A 278 -13.42 20.35 0.75
N ALA A 279 -12.62 21.16 0.07
CA ALA A 279 -11.70 20.73 -0.98
C ALA A 279 -10.26 20.98 -0.51
N ILE A 280 -9.45 19.95 -0.50
CA ILE A 280 -8.08 19.98 -0.02
C ILE A 280 -7.14 19.86 -1.22
N ASP A 281 -6.36 20.91 -1.49
CA ASP A 281 -5.20 20.85 -2.38
C ASP A 281 -4.13 20.00 -1.70
N LEU A 282 -3.91 18.79 -2.22
CA LEU A 282 -3.03 17.83 -1.58
C LEU A 282 -1.54 18.17 -1.73
N LYS A 283 -1.19 18.95 -2.76
CA LYS A 283 0.19 19.41 -2.96
C LYS A 283 0.58 20.49 -1.97
N ASP A 284 -0.29 21.51 -1.81
CA ASP A 284 -0.03 22.71 -1.02
C ASP A 284 -0.71 22.68 0.35
N ARG A 285 -1.50 21.61 0.65
CA ARG A 285 -2.23 21.40 1.93
C ARG A 285 -3.19 22.52 2.26
N ARG A 286 -3.75 23.16 1.24
CA ARG A 286 -4.68 24.28 1.37
C ARG A 286 -6.12 23.76 1.37
N ILE A 287 -6.90 24.16 2.36
CA ILE A 287 -8.33 23.86 2.47
C ILE A 287 -9.12 24.98 1.80
N MET A 288 -10.07 24.62 0.97
CA MET A 288 -10.97 25.52 0.23
C MET A 288 -12.41 25.10 0.49
N TYR A 289 -13.33 26.03 0.38
CA TYR A 289 -14.78 25.82 0.55
C TYR A 289 -15.47 26.13 -0.78
N PRO A 290 -15.59 25.14 -1.69
CA PRO A 290 -16.10 25.39 -3.02
C PRO A 290 -17.61 25.66 -3.02
N LEU A 291 -18.03 26.56 -3.90
CA LEU A 291 -19.46 26.78 -4.18
C LEU A 291 -19.93 25.73 -5.18
N VAL A 292 -20.84 24.87 -4.74
CA VAL A 292 -21.41 23.79 -5.55
C VAL A 292 -22.59 24.33 -6.35
N LYS A 293 -22.69 23.91 -7.61
CA LYS A 293 -23.79 24.19 -8.51
C LYS A 293 -24.14 22.94 -9.29
N ASP A 294 -25.43 22.68 -9.49
CA ASP A 294 -25.95 21.58 -10.34
C ASP A 294 -25.34 20.22 -9.98
N ASN A 295 -25.28 19.89 -8.70
CA ASN A 295 -24.65 18.64 -8.17
C ASN A 295 -23.24 18.38 -8.71
N THR A 296 -22.46 19.44 -8.92
CA THR A 296 -21.11 19.34 -9.45
C THR A 296 -20.10 19.88 -8.46
N LEU A 297 -19.14 19.08 -8.04
CA LEU A 297 -17.93 19.53 -7.35
C LEU A 297 -17.09 20.32 -8.37
N PRO A 298 -16.83 21.59 -8.16
CA PRO A 298 -16.18 22.42 -9.15
C PRO A 298 -14.66 22.13 -9.18
N MET A 299 -14.07 22.41 -10.33
CA MET A 299 -12.63 22.61 -10.44
C MET A 299 -12.20 23.65 -9.39
N THR A 300 -11.11 23.36 -8.69
CA THR A 300 -10.58 24.21 -7.62
C THR A 300 -9.38 25.02 -8.10
N LEU A 301 -8.70 25.70 -7.16
CA LEU A 301 -7.42 26.37 -7.42
C LEU A 301 -6.22 25.44 -7.20
N SER A 302 -6.44 24.11 -7.11
CA SER A 302 -5.36 23.14 -6.97
C SER A 302 -4.53 23.04 -8.24
N HIS A 303 -3.24 22.86 -8.07
CA HIS A 303 -2.30 22.70 -9.18
C HIS A 303 -2.20 21.26 -9.71
N GLU A 304 -2.55 20.29 -8.87
CA GLU A 304 -2.47 18.86 -9.20
C GLU A 304 -3.78 18.16 -8.79
N ASP A 305 -3.76 17.45 -7.70
CA ASP A 305 -4.84 16.63 -7.19
C ASP A 305 -5.59 17.27 -6.02
N THR A 306 -6.84 16.86 -5.86
CA THR A 306 -7.74 17.38 -4.82
C THR A 306 -8.42 16.22 -4.10
N LEU A 307 -8.51 16.31 -2.78
CA LEU A 307 -9.41 15.51 -1.97
C LEU A 307 -10.61 16.37 -1.56
N PHE A 308 -11.82 15.97 -1.95
CA PHE A 308 -13.04 16.53 -1.39
C PHE A 308 -13.47 15.68 -0.20
N ILE A 309 -13.86 16.35 0.89
CA ILE A 309 -14.48 15.75 2.07
C ILE A 309 -15.85 16.36 2.23
N LEU A 310 -16.88 15.53 2.16
CA LEU A 310 -18.26 15.88 2.33
C LEU A 310 -18.73 15.35 3.68
N THR A 311 -19.17 16.24 4.57
CA THR A 311 -19.71 15.89 5.88
C THR A 311 -21.20 16.21 5.89
N ALA A 312 -22.04 15.28 6.32
CA ALA A 312 -23.49 15.50 6.41
C ALA A 312 -23.81 16.71 7.32
N LYS A 313 -24.82 17.50 6.94
CA LYS A 313 -25.26 18.70 7.71
C LYS A 313 -26.06 18.32 8.93
#